data_832704ad4b3778c4d9ffaf5a92c3fa20
#
_entry.id   832704ad4b3778c4d9ffaf5a92c3fa20
#
_cell.length_a   1.000
_cell.length_b   1.000
_cell.length_c   1.000
_cell.angle_alpha   90.00
_cell.angle_beta   90.00
_cell.angle_gamma   90.00
#
_symmetry.space_group_name_H-M   'P 1'
#
loop_
_entity.id
_entity.type
_entity.pdbx_description
1 polymer ?
#
loop_
_entity_poly.entity_id
_entity_poly.type
_entity_poly.pdbx_seq_one_letter_code
_entity_poly.pdbx_strand_id
1 'polypeptide(L)'
;MPELNPVIHPINRFKICATLNAYGAADATMRMEMRFASLRDETGLSDATLSKQLNTLEEAGLVSRFREYGSSRSKDTVWVTLTAEGREAFANHLAALREMAGEAAT
;
A
#
# COMPACT_ATOMS: atom_id res chain seq x y z
N MET A 1 12.96 -11.55 14.78
CA MET A 1 12.89 -10.11 15.11
C MET A 1 12.30 -9.35 13.96
N PRO A 2 11.35 -8.43 14.22
CA PRO A 2 10.87 -7.57 13.14
C PRO A 2 11.98 -6.67 12.64
N GLU A 3 11.98 -6.41 11.35
CA GLU A 3 12.99 -5.60 10.71
C GLU A 3 12.34 -4.51 9.87
N LEU A 4 13.01 -3.35 9.80
CA LEU A 4 12.60 -2.29 8.90
C LEU A 4 12.78 -2.75 7.47
N ASN A 5 11.81 -2.40 6.63
CA ASN A 5 11.87 -2.73 5.22
C ASN A 5 12.31 -1.48 4.45
N PRO A 6 13.47 -1.52 3.77
CA PRO A 6 13.98 -0.33 3.08
C PRO A 6 13.12 0.14 1.92
N VAL A 7 12.28 -0.74 1.36
CA VAL A 7 11.36 -0.34 0.30
C VAL A 7 10.16 0.39 0.89
N ILE A 8 9.69 -0.02 2.06
CA ILE A 8 8.53 0.60 2.72
C ILE A 8 8.93 1.84 3.52
N HIS A 9 10.16 1.88 4.00
CA HIS A 9 10.62 2.94 4.90
C HIS A 9 10.43 4.37 4.39
N PRO A 10 10.72 4.70 3.11
CA PRO A 10 10.46 6.05 2.62
C PRO A 10 9.00 6.43 2.82
N ILE A 11 8.78 7.64 3.33
CA ILE A 11 7.48 8.04 3.86
C ILE A 11 6.33 7.90 2.86
N ASN A 12 6.55 8.20 1.59
CA ASN A 12 5.48 8.10 0.60
C ASN A 12 5.07 6.65 0.37
N ARG A 13 6.03 5.74 0.32
CA ARG A 13 5.72 4.32 0.18
C ARG A 13 5.11 3.75 1.45
N PHE A 14 5.56 4.23 2.60
CA PHE A 14 4.94 3.85 3.88
C PHE A 14 3.47 4.26 3.91
N LYS A 15 3.16 5.49 3.49
CA LYS A 15 1.78 5.98 3.44
C LYS A 15 0.90 5.11 2.55
N ILE A 16 1.42 4.72 1.40
CA ILE A 16 0.69 3.87 0.46
C ILE A 16 0.38 2.53 1.09
N CYS A 17 1.38 1.88 1.65
CA CYS A 17 1.19 0.56 2.28
C CYS A 17 0.27 0.64 3.49
N ALA A 18 0.41 1.68 4.31
CA ALA A 18 -0.45 1.87 5.48
C ALA A 18 -1.90 2.06 5.07
N THR A 19 -2.14 2.84 4.03
CA THR A 19 -3.50 3.10 3.53
C THR A 19 -4.13 1.82 2.98
N LEU A 20 -3.38 1.09 2.15
CA LEU A 20 -3.86 -0.17 1.59
C LEU A 20 -4.13 -1.20 2.69
N ASN A 21 -3.25 -1.26 3.67
CA ASN A 21 -3.40 -2.20 4.78
C ASN A 21 -4.64 -1.88 5.62
N ALA A 22 -4.85 -0.61 5.91
CA ALA A 22 -6.01 -0.17 6.70
C ALA A 22 -7.32 -0.44 5.94
N TYR A 23 -7.31 -0.21 4.62
CA TYR A 23 -8.49 -0.46 3.80
C TYR A 23 -8.85 -1.93 3.80
N GLY A 24 -7.86 -2.81 3.59
CA GLY A 24 -8.09 -4.24 3.59
C GLY A 24 -8.56 -4.77 4.93
N ALA A 25 -8.05 -4.20 6.02
CA ALA A 25 -8.46 -4.61 7.36
C ALA A 25 -9.86 -4.13 7.69
N ALA A 26 -10.27 -2.98 7.15
CA ALA A 26 -11.58 -2.40 7.42
C ALA A 26 -12.69 -3.04 6.60
N ASP A 27 -12.37 -3.55 5.42
CA ASP A 27 -13.36 -4.16 4.54
C ASP A 27 -13.41 -5.67 4.71
N ALA A 28 -14.18 -6.10 5.70
CA ALA A 28 -14.35 -7.52 5.99
C ALA A 28 -15.10 -8.26 4.89
N THR A 29 -15.71 -7.55 3.94
CA THR A 29 -16.52 -8.17 2.90
C THR A 29 -15.70 -8.56 1.69
N MET A 30 -14.42 -8.28 1.68
CA MET A 30 -13.55 -8.92 0.73
C MET A 30 -12.84 -8.12 -0.29
N ARG A 31 -13.23 -6.89 -0.56
CA ARG A 31 -12.52 -6.10 -1.54
C ARG A 31 -11.31 -5.49 -0.88
N MET A 32 -10.18 -6.06 -1.20
CA MET A 32 -8.91 -5.61 -0.65
C MET A 32 -8.21 -4.64 -1.59
N GLU A 33 -8.78 -4.44 -2.78
CA GLU A 33 -8.24 -3.49 -3.74
C GLU A 33 -8.83 -2.10 -3.53
N MET A 34 -8.01 -1.09 -3.71
CA MET A 34 -8.46 0.30 -3.76
C MET A 34 -8.31 0.82 -5.18
N ARG A 35 -9.19 1.73 -5.56
CA ARG A 35 -9.02 2.46 -6.82
C ARG A 35 -7.81 3.37 -6.69
N PHE A 36 -7.06 3.53 -7.77
CA PHE A 36 -5.94 4.46 -7.81
C PHE A 36 -6.35 5.85 -7.34
N ALA A 37 -7.48 6.35 -7.82
CA ALA A 37 -7.96 7.69 -7.43
C ALA A 37 -8.23 7.81 -5.92
N SER A 38 -8.80 6.76 -5.32
CA SER A 38 -9.06 6.75 -3.87
C SER A 38 -7.76 6.73 -3.09
N LEU A 39 -6.81 5.92 -3.54
CA LEU A 39 -5.49 5.84 -2.90
C LEU A 39 -4.75 7.17 -3.01
N ARG A 40 -4.82 7.82 -4.17
CA ARG A 40 -4.26 9.15 -4.37
C ARG A 40 -4.84 10.13 -3.37
N ASP A 41 -6.16 10.17 -3.26
CA ASP A 41 -6.84 11.13 -2.39
C ASP A 41 -6.53 10.87 -0.91
N GLU A 42 -6.49 9.61 -0.51
CA GLU A 42 -6.19 9.24 0.89
C GLU A 42 -4.75 9.56 1.27
N THR A 43 -3.80 9.35 0.35
CA THR A 43 -2.39 9.60 0.64
C THR A 43 -1.99 11.06 0.45
N GLY A 44 -2.78 11.82 -0.31
CA GLY A 44 -2.45 13.21 -0.64
C GLY A 44 -1.34 13.34 -1.67
N LEU A 45 -0.96 12.25 -2.33
CA LEU A 45 0.10 12.28 -3.33
C LEU A 45 -0.45 12.69 -4.69
N SER A 46 0.42 13.27 -5.54
CA SER A 46 0.04 13.55 -6.91
C SER A 46 -0.04 12.24 -7.71
N ASP A 47 -0.71 12.27 -8.85
CA ASP A 47 -0.79 11.11 -9.75
C ASP A 47 0.60 10.61 -10.13
N ALA A 48 1.50 11.53 -10.48
CA ALA A 48 2.85 11.18 -10.90
C ALA A 48 3.66 10.54 -9.76
N THR A 49 3.58 11.12 -8.57
CA THR A 49 4.29 10.60 -7.41
C THR A 49 3.74 9.23 -7.01
N LEU A 50 2.42 9.10 -6.95
CA LEU A 50 1.81 7.83 -6.60
C LEU A 50 2.19 6.74 -7.59
N SER A 51 2.10 7.04 -8.89
CA SER A 51 2.45 6.07 -9.92
C SER A 51 3.91 5.63 -9.82
N LYS A 52 4.83 6.57 -9.58
CA LYS A 52 6.24 6.27 -9.42
C LYS A 52 6.50 5.37 -8.20
N GLN A 53 5.88 5.69 -7.08
CA GLN A 53 6.08 4.90 -5.87
C GLN A 53 5.44 3.50 -5.99
N LEU A 54 4.31 3.41 -6.67
CA LEU A 54 3.69 2.12 -6.93
C LEU A 54 4.57 1.24 -7.83
N ASN A 55 5.25 1.83 -8.81
CA ASN A 55 6.20 1.08 -9.63
C ASN A 55 7.27 0.42 -8.77
N THR A 56 7.83 1.16 -7.82
CA THR A 56 8.87 0.63 -6.93
C THR A 56 8.31 -0.49 -6.05
N LEU A 57 7.13 -0.30 -5.49
CA LEU A 57 6.50 -1.31 -4.64
C LEU A 57 6.13 -2.56 -5.44
N GLU A 58 5.67 -2.38 -6.67
CA GLU A 58 5.30 -3.49 -7.54
C GLU A 58 6.53 -4.30 -7.94
N GLU A 59 7.62 -3.64 -8.28
CA GLU A 59 8.89 -4.31 -8.60
C GLU A 59 9.41 -5.14 -7.42
N ALA A 60 9.15 -4.68 -6.20
CA ALA A 60 9.53 -5.39 -4.99
C ALA A 60 8.56 -6.51 -4.63
N GLY A 61 7.47 -6.66 -5.37
CA GLY A 61 6.47 -7.71 -5.12
C GLY A 61 5.51 -7.40 -3.97
N LEU A 62 5.47 -6.16 -3.50
CA LEU A 62 4.69 -5.79 -2.32
C LEU A 62 3.27 -5.31 -2.66
N VAL A 63 3.05 -4.82 -3.88
CA VAL A 63 1.73 -4.45 -4.36
C VAL A 63 1.52 -5.02 -5.74
N SER A 64 0.25 -5.13 -6.13
CA SER A 64 -0.11 -5.45 -7.51
C SER A 64 -1.15 -4.45 -7.98
N ARG A 65 -1.17 -4.21 -9.29
CA ARG A 65 -2.12 -3.33 -9.94
C ARG A 65 -2.76 -4.07 -11.10
N PHE A 66 -4.02 -3.78 -11.32
CA PHE A 66 -4.65 -4.25 -12.55
C PHE A 66 -5.63 -3.19 -13.04
N ARG A 67 -5.86 -3.22 -14.34
CA ARG A 67 -6.77 -2.28 -14.97
C ARG A 67 -8.06 -3.00 -15.34
N GLU A 68 -9.17 -2.43 -14.92
CA GLU A 68 -10.47 -2.90 -15.34
C GLU A 68 -10.94 -1.96 -16.45
N TYR A 69 -11.19 -2.51 -17.64
CA TYR A 69 -11.56 -1.72 -18.79
C TYR A 69 -13.04 -1.41 -18.76
N GLY A 70 -13.37 -0.13 -18.90
CA GLY A 70 -14.75 0.32 -19.00
C GLY A 70 -15.22 0.35 -20.45
N SER A 71 -16.39 0.94 -20.68
CA SER A 71 -16.99 1.07 -22.01
C SER A 71 -16.21 2.07 -22.88
N SER A 72 -15.37 2.90 -22.29
CA SER A 72 -14.47 3.82 -22.98
C SER A 72 -13.23 4.00 -22.10
N ARG A 73 -12.16 4.58 -22.65
CA ARG A 73 -10.93 4.81 -21.91
C ARG A 73 -11.13 5.63 -20.64
N SER A 74 -12.03 6.60 -20.70
CA SER A 74 -12.29 7.45 -19.53
C SER A 74 -12.97 6.70 -18.39
N LYS A 75 -13.45 5.48 -18.65
CA LYS A 75 -14.10 4.64 -17.65
C LYS A 75 -13.23 3.48 -17.16
N ASP A 76 -12.00 3.41 -17.62
CA ASP A 76 -11.07 2.42 -17.12
C ASP A 76 -10.74 2.73 -15.65
N THR A 77 -10.65 1.68 -14.86
CA THR A 77 -10.32 1.80 -13.43
C THR A 77 -9.04 1.03 -13.16
N VAL A 78 -8.12 1.67 -12.45
CA VAL A 78 -6.91 1.00 -11.98
C VAL A 78 -7.11 0.66 -10.51
N TRP A 79 -6.94 -0.61 -10.21
CA TRP A 79 -7.06 -1.15 -8.86
C TRP A 79 -5.69 -1.48 -8.30
N VAL A 80 -5.51 -1.23 -7.01
CA VAL A 80 -4.23 -1.45 -6.31
C VAL A 80 -4.50 -2.26 -5.07
N THR A 81 -3.67 -3.25 -4.79
CA THR A 81 -3.78 -4.06 -3.57
C THR A 81 -2.40 -4.42 -3.04
N LEU A 82 -2.31 -4.65 -1.73
CA LEU A 82 -1.11 -5.27 -1.16
C LEU A 82 -1.13 -6.75 -1.49
N THR A 83 0.02 -7.28 -1.86
CA THR A 83 0.19 -8.73 -2.01
C THR A 83 0.29 -9.37 -0.63
N ALA A 84 0.29 -10.70 -0.56
CA ALA A 84 0.54 -11.40 0.69
C ALA A 84 1.90 -11.03 1.27
N GLU A 85 2.92 -10.94 0.40
CA GLU A 85 4.26 -10.50 0.81
C GLU A 85 4.24 -9.05 1.30
N GLY A 86 3.45 -8.20 0.65
CA GLY A 86 3.31 -6.81 1.05
C GLY A 86 2.71 -6.66 2.44
N ARG A 87 1.70 -7.45 2.76
CA ARG A 87 1.08 -7.43 4.08
C ARG A 87 2.04 -7.87 5.16
N GLU A 88 2.76 -8.94 4.90
CA GLU A 88 3.74 -9.46 5.85
C GLU A 88 4.88 -8.47 6.05
N ALA A 89 5.41 -7.92 4.96
CA ALA A 89 6.48 -6.93 5.02
C ALA A 89 6.05 -5.69 5.78
N PHE A 90 4.82 -5.22 5.54
CA PHE A 90 4.31 -4.06 6.25
C PHE A 90 4.13 -4.34 7.73
N ALA A 91 3.59 -5.50 8.09
CA ALA A 91 3.40 -5.87 9.49
C ALA A 91 4.75 -5.91 10.22
N ASN A 92 5.77 -6.48 9.61
CA ASN A 92 7.11 -6.53 10.18
C ASN A 92 7.72 -5.14 10.32
N HIS A 93 7.56 -4.30 9.29
CA HIS A 93 8.08 -2.94 9.31
C HIS A 93 7.42 -2.13 10.42
N LEU A 94 6.11 -2.24 10.56
CA LEU A 94 5.36 -1.53 11.59
C LEU A 94 5.76 -2.01 12.99
N ALA A 95 5.94 -3.32 13.15
CA ALA A 95 6.38 -3.89 14.42
C ALA A 95 7.78 -3.38 14.79
N ALA A 96 8.67 -3.26 13.82
CA ALA A 96 10.01 -2.72 14.05
C ALA A 96 9.95 -1.26 14.51
N LEU A 97 9.08 -0.45 13.89
CA LEU A 97 8.90 0.93 14.29
C LEU A 97 8.36 1.04 15.72
N ARG A 98 7.41 0.16 16.07
CA ARG A 98 6.85 0.14 17.41
C ARG A 98 7.88 -0.25 18.46
N GLU A 99 8.71 -1.23 18.16
CA GLU A 99 9.81 -1.60 19.06
C GLU A 99 10.77 -0.43 19.27
N MET A 100 11.10 0.28 18.21
CA MET A 100 11.96 1.46 18.30
C MET A 100 11.34 2.55 19.16
N ALA A 101 10.01 2.65 19.14
CA ALA A 101 9.28 3.62 19.96
C ALA A 101 9.02 3.13 21.38
N GLY A 102 9.39 1.88 21.70
CA GLY A 102 9.18 1.30 23.00
C GLY A 102 7.81 0.69 23.24
N GLU A 103 6.91 0.70 22.24
CA GLU A 103 5.56 0.18 22.41
C GLU A 103 5.52 -1.33 22.65
N ALA A 104 6.44 -2.05 22.03
CA ALA A 104 6.46 -3.51 22.15
C ALA A 104 6.88 -3.99 23.53
N ALA A 105 7.44 -3.11 24.34
CA ALA A 105 7.89 -3.44 25.69
C ALA A 105 6.76 -3.40 26.73
N THR A 106 5.59 -2.93 26.35
CA THR A 106 4.47 -2.80 27.29
C THR A 106 3.56 -4.01 27.31
#